data_1e3ef1390bfae924578756b04ddf8c0f
#
_entry.id   1e3ef1390bfae924578756b04ddf8c0f
#
_cell.length_a   1.000
_cell.length_b   1.000
_cell.length_c   1.000
_cell.angle_alpha   90.00
_cell.angle_beta   90.00
_cell.angle_gamma   90.00
#
_symmetry.space_group_name_H-M   'P 1'
#
loop_
_entity.id
_entity.type
_entity.pdbx_description
1 polymer ?
#
loop_
_entity_poly.entity_id
_entity_poly.type
_entity_poly.pdbx_seq_one_letter_code
_entity_poly.pdbx_strand_id
1 'polypeptide(L)'
;MKIIPASAVLLLIVAATAASEPRPPLVQTIDILIPSPPRSVTIASTRHLAYELHVTNFRPYDVVLNRLEVIDAARGSRVAQFRDSQLAAKLGRVGARVEGAERQTVPAGGRAIVYLWLPLANGVAIPTRLQHRIELDLMRPTGRLQSVVTDSGSTVSSDKPITLNAPLRGGPWVALYDPMMIGGHRTSIYTLDGHARIPARFAIDWVKLGEDATHARGDATSIANWYGYGEEVLAVADGVVAEAFDDMAESATLSESEAPLALENASGNSVTLDLGSGRYAFYEHLKHGSITVKRGDRVKSGHVIGLLGNSGSSSSGPHLHFHLGDARNELAAEGLPYVFRNFEVVGAYERIDAFETGERWKSPSPAAAGKRSLELPDANTVVFFPGARD
;
A
#
# COMPACT_ATOMS: atom_id res chain seq x y z
N MET A 1 59.71 -55.31 56.38
CA MET A 1 59.04 -55.26 55.10
C MET A 1 57.54 -55.22 55.38
N LYS A 2 56.92 -53.99 55.28
CA LYS A 2 55.51 -53.80 55.60
C LYS A 2 54.76 -53.68 54.29
N ILE A 3 53.78 -54.52 54.07
CA ILE A 3 52.89 -54.52 52.87
C ILE A 3 51.72 -53.64 53.22
N ILE A 4 51.47 -52.63 52.36
CA ILE A 4 50.31 -51.68 52.39
C ILE A 4 49.25 -52.23 51.41
N PRO A 5 47.98 -52.42 51.83
CA PRO A 5 46.94 -52.85 50.91
C PRO A 5 46.42 -51.66 50.10
N ALA A 6 46.30 -51.84 48.83
CA ALA A 6 45.67 -50.88 47.95
C ALA A 6 44.14 -50.93 48.01
N SER A 7 43.53 -49.82 48.46
CA SER A 7 42.06 -49.64 48.46
C SER A 7 41.61 -49.25 47.06
N ALA A 8 40.79 -50.07 46.41
CA ALA A 8 40.12 -49.76 45.16
C ALA A 8 38.90 -48.88 45.45
N VAL A 9 38.89 -47.65 44.90
CA VAL A 9 37.75 -46.76 44.97
C VAL A 9 36.88 -47.08 43.72
N LEU A 10 35.72 -47.62 43.98
CA LEU A 10 34.70 -47.88 42.94
C LEU A 10 33.94 -46.59 42.63
N LEU A 11 34.19 -45.98 41.49
CA LEU A 11 33.48 -44.81 41.01
C LEU A 11 32.14 -45.25 40.38
N LEU A 12 31.01 -45.02 41.07
CA LEU A 12 29.68 -45.22 40.51
C LEU A 12 29.35 -44.02 39.61
N ILE A 13 29.41 -44.26 38.29
CA ILE A 13 28.89 -43.27 37.29
C ILE A 13 27.36 -43.46 37.22
N VAL A 14 26.63 -42.58 37.87
CA VAL A 14 25.17 -42.47 37.69
C VAL A 14 24.94 -41.74 36.38
N ALA A 15 24.60 -42.48 35.31
CA ALA A 15 24.15 -41.91 34.05
C ALA A 15 22.75 -41.33 34.28
N ALA A 16 22.64 -40.02 34.43
CA ALA A 16 21.36 -39.31 34.38
C ALA A 16 20.83 -39.37 32.93
N THR A 17 19.86 -40.24 32.70
CA THR A 17 19.06 -40.19 31.47
C THR A 17 18.22 -38.94 31.53
N ALA A 18 18.64 -37.91 30.79
CA ALA A 18 17.77 -36.75 30.54
C ALA A 18 16.55 -37.24 29.80
N ALA A 19 15.41 -37.31 30.48
CA ALA A 19 14.12 -37.55 29.84
C ALA A 19 13.90 -36.39 28.86
N SER A 20 13.84 -36.66 27.55
CA SER A 20 13.47 -35.66 26.57
C SER A 20 12.05 -35.21 26.89
N GLU A 21 11.84 -33.91 27.09
CA GLU A 21 10.49 -33.38 27.23
C GLU A 21 9.65 -33.83 26.02
N PRO A 22 8.39 -34.27 26.24
CA PRO A 22 7.52 -34.70 25.17
C PRO A 22 7.32 -33.53 24.20
N ARG A 23 7.65 -33.73 22.92
CA ARG A 23 7.39 -32.73 21.89
C ARG A 23 5.89 -32.40 21.87
N PRO A 24 5.52 -31.11 21.89
CA PRO A 24 4.12 -30.75 21.77
C PRO A 24 3.54 -31.34 20.47
N PRO A 25 2.27 -31.76 20.49
CA PRO A 25 1.63 -32.34 19.31
C PRO A 25 1.69 -31.36 18.14
N LEU A 26 2.04 -31.84 16.95
CA LEU A 26 2.00 -31.05 15.72
C LEU A 26 0.56 -30.70 15.39
N VAL A 27 0.27 -29.41 15.28
CA VAL A 27 -1.04 -28.89 14.89
C VAL A 27 -0.87 -28.20 13.54
N GLN A 28 -1.65 -28.64 12.54
CA GLN A 28 -1.73 -27.92 11.28
C GLN A 28 -2.56 -26.64 11.49
N THR A 29 -2.02 -25.51 11.06
CA THR A 29 -2.65 -24.19 11.17
C THR A 29 -2.95 -23.63 9.77
N ILE A 30 -2.60 -22.39 9.52
CA ILE A 30 -2.76 -21.64 8.29
C ILE A 30 -1.41 -21.49 7.59
N ASP A 31 -1.43 -21.24 6.28
CA ASP A 31 -0.27 -20.79 5.52
C ASP A 31 -0.21 -19.25 5.54
N ILE A 32 0.98 -18.69 5.70
CA ILE A 32 1.22 -17.24 5.69
C ILE A 32 2.27 -16.95 4.64
N LEU A 33 1.85 -16.31 3.55
CA LEU A 33 2.72 -15.85 2.47
C LEU A 33 2.85 -14.32 2.53
N ILE A 34 4.05 -13.80 2.34
CA ILE A 34 4.34 -12.37 2.18
C ILE A 34 4.86 -12.19 0.75
N PRO A 35 3.98 -11.84 -0.22
CA PRO A 35 4.34 -11.85 -1.64
C PRO A 35 5.39 -10.80 -2.00
N SER A 36 5.30 -9.63 -1.37
CA SER A 36 6.25 -8.54 -1.55
C SER A 36 6.88 -8.18 -0.20
N PRO A 37 8.21 -8.00 -0.13
CA PRO A 37 8.87 -7.68 1.14
C PRO A 37 8.34 -6.35 1.71
N PRO A 38 8.23 -6.22 3.04
CA PRO A 38 7.88 -4.95 3.68
C PRO A 38 8.78 -3.83 3.19
N ARG A 39 8.19 -2.72 2.73
CA ARG A 39 8.90 -1.53 2.21
C ARG A 39 8.62 -0.33 3.08
N SER A 40 9.63 0.52 3.27
CA SER A 40 9.47 1.71 4.08
C SER A 40 9.20 2.96 3.24
N VAL A 41 8.36 3.86 3.78
CA VAL A 41 8.10 5.19 3.25
C VAL A 41 7.97 6.17 4.40
N THR A 42 8.38 7.43 4.21
CA THR A 42 8.18 8.49 5.19
C THR A 42 6.92 9.29 4.83
N ILE A 43 6.02 9.44 5.79
CA ILE A 43 4.75 10.17 5.68
C ILE A 43 4.60 11.01 6.94
N ALA A 44 4.33 12.31 6.81
CA ALA A 44 4.15 13.23 7.93
C ALA A 44 5.25 13.06 9.02
N SER A 45 6.51 13.03 8.57
CA SER A 45 7.72 12.84 9.41
C SER A 45 7.82 11.49 10.13
N THR A 46 6.89 10.57 9.87
CA THR A 46 6.88 9.23 10.45
C THR A 46 7.22 8.18 9.39
N ARG A 47 8.11 7.26 9.73
CA ARG A 47 8.40 6.12 8.86
C ARG A 47 7.31 5.07 9.00
N HIS A 48 6.83 4.56 7.87
CA HIS A 48 5.84 3.50 7.79
C HIS A 48 6.44 2.27 7.10
N LEU A 49 5.99 1.08 7.50
CA LEU A 49 6.19 -0.17 6.74
C LEU A 49 4.87 -0.56 6.08
N ALA A 50 4.90 -0.76 4.77
CA ALA A 50 3.74 -1.16 3.98
C ALA A 50 3.98 -2.54 3.35
N TYR A 51 3.08 -3.50 3.59
CA TYR A 51 3.11 -4.86 3.04
C TYR A 51 1.83 -5.62 3.39
N GLU A 52 1.67 -6.83 2.85
CA GLU A 52 0.51 -7.68 3.06
C GLU A 52 0.90 -9.08 3.54
N LEU A 53 0.04 -9.68 4.39
CA LEU A 53 0.09 -11.11 4.70
C LEU A 53 -1.06 -11.80 3.98
N HIS A 54 -0.77 -12.75 3.12
CA HIS A 54 -1.74 -13.64 2.51
C HIS A 54 -1.90 -14.86 3.41
N VAL A 55 -3.05 -14.96 4.07
CA VAL A 55 -3.38 -16.02 5.01
C VAL A 55 -4.30 -17.02 4.32
N THR A 56 -3.81 -18.23 4.06
CA THR A 56 -4.59 -19.30 3.40
C THR A 56 -4.93 -20.41 4.38
N ASN A 57 -6.20 -20.75 4.44
CA ASN A 57 -6.71 -21.86 5.24
C ASN A 57 -6.85 -23.12 4.37
N PHE A 58 -5.88 -24.01 4.42
CA PHE A 58 -5.94 -25.32 3.72
C PHE A 58 -6.71 -26.39 4.50
N ARG A 59 -7.43 -26.01 5.58
CA ARG A 59 -8.21 -26.95 6.38
C ARG A 59 -9.62 -27.13 5.81
N PRO A 60 -10.28 -28.29 6.07
CA PRO A 60 -11.67 -28.53 5.68
C PRO A 60 -12.69 -27.89 6.65
N TYR A 61 -12.28 -26.94 7.48
CA TYR A 61 -13.11 -26.21 8.44
C TYR A 61 -12.59 -24.79 8.61
N ASP A 62 -13.43 -23.93 9.12
CA ASP A 62 -13.13 -22.52 9.30
C ASP A 62 -12.04 -22.28 10.35
N VAL A 63 -11.34 -21.17 10.19
CA VAL A 63 -10.33 -20.65 11.11
C VAL A 63 -10.72 -19.22 11.48
N VAL A 64 -10.65 -18.86 12.76
CA VAL A 64 -10.89 -17.49 13.23
C VAL A 64 -9.58 -16.91 13.71
N LEU A 65 -9.18 -15.78 13.10
CA LEU A 65 -7.98 -15.04 13.49
C LEU A 65 -8.29 -14.12 14.67
N ASN A 66 -7.64 -14.34 15.82
CA ASN A 66 -7.95 -13.61 17.05
C ASN A 66 -6.98 -12.45 17.30
N ARG A 67 -5.69 -12.66 17.02
CA ARG A 67 -4.64 -11.68 17.27
C ARG A 67 -3.52 -11.82 16.25
N LEU A 68 -2.99 -10.67 15.82
CA LEU A 68 -1.75 -10.57 15.06
C LEU A 68 -0.76 -9.71 15.85
N GLU A 69 0.45 -10.22 16.04
CA GLU A 69 1.60 -9.45 16.52
C GLU A 69 2.65 -9.36 15.42
N VAL A 70 3.20 -8.16 15.24
CA VAL A 70 4.36 -7.90 14.38
C VAL A 70 5.54 -7.60 15.30
N ILE A 71 6.61 -8.35 15.16
CA ILE A 71 7.76 -8.35 16.08
C ILE A 71 9.03 -8.07 15.27
N ASP A 72 9.88 -7.17 15.73
CA ASP A 72 11.26 -7.04 15.25
C ASP A 72 12.03 -8.32 15.65
N ALA A 73 12.30 -9.18 14.68
CA ALA A 73 12.90 -10.49 14.94
C ALA A 73 14.32 -10.40 15.50
N ALA A 74 15.04 -9.30 15.28
CA ALA A 74 16.40 -9.10 15.78
C ALA A 74 16.42 -8.63 17.25
N ARG A 75 15.42 -7.80 17.64
CA ARG A 75 15.35 -7.21 18.96
C ARG A 75 14.35 -7.91 19.89
N GLY A 76 13.47 -8.75 19.36
CA GLY A 76 12.36 -9.35 20.11
C GLY A 76 11.29 -8.34 20.53
N SER A 77 11.37 -7.09 20.07
CA SER A 77 10.44 -6.04 20.46
C SER A 77 9.22 -6.01 19.55
N ARG A 78 8.04 -5.78 20.16
CA ARG A 78 6.78 -5.69 19.41
C ARG A 78 6.70 -4.37 18.65
N VAL A 79 6.52 -4.45 17.32
CA VAL A 79 6.30 -3.32 16.41
C VAL A 79 4.83 -2.91 16.41
N ALA A 80 3.92 -3.91 16.33
CA ALA A 80 2.48 -3.66 16.34
C ALA A 80 1.72 -4.88 16.88
N GLN A 81 0.48 -4.66 17.33
CA GLN A 81 -0.46 -5.70 17.71
C GLN A 81 -1.87 -5.29 17.32
N PHE A 82 -2.65 -6.23 16.80
CA PHE A 82 -4.04 -6.04 16.40
C PHE A 82 -4.91 -7.16 16.97
N ARG A 83 -6.09 -6.83 17.46
CA ARG A 83 -7.12 -7.74 17.98
C ARG A 83 -8.49 -7.23 17.58
N ASP A 84 -9.48 -8.08 17.64
CA ASP A 84 -10.91 -7.75 17.51
C ASP A 84 -11.17 -6.81 16.32
N SER A 85 -11.87 -5.72 16.53
CA SER A 85 -12.19 -4.75 15.49
C SER A 85 -10.95 -4.13 14.82
N GLN A 86 -9.83 -3.99 15.54
CA GLN A 86 -8.59 -3.49 14.96
C GLN A 86 -8.00 -4.49 13.95
N LEU A 87 -8.07 -5.80 14.24
CA LEU A 87 -7.63 -6.83 13.30
C LEU A 87 -8.62 -6.93 12.13
N ALA A 88 -9.93 -6.93 12.41
CA ALA A 88 -10.97 -6.95 11.38
C ALA A 88 -10.82 -5.80 10.37
N ALA A 89 -10.46 -4.60 10.85
CA ALA A 89 -10.21 -3.43 9.99
C ALA A 89 -8.97 -3.57 9.07
N LYS A 90 -8.06 -4.52 9.37
CA LYS A 90 -6.88 -4.81 8.54
C LYS A 90 -7.12 -5.94 7.53
N LEU A 91 -8.27 -6.61 7.59
CA LEU A 91 -8.56 -7.81 6.82
C LEU A 91 -9.41 -7.51 5.58
N GLY A 92 -8.92 -7.92 4.41
CA GLY A 92 -9.71 -8.11 3.20
C GLY A 92 -9.98 -9.59 2.96
N ARG A 93 -11.14 -9.91 2.38
CA ARG A 93 -11.54 -11.26 2.01
C ARG A 93 -11.49 -11.43 0.50
N VAL A 94 -10.73 -12.40 0.03
CA VAL A 94 -10.65 -12.69 -1.41
C VAL A 94 -11.97 -13.29 -1.88
N GLY A 95 -12.55 -12.70 -2.93
CA GLY A 95 -13.77 -13.19 -3.56
C GLY A 95 -15.07 -13.00 -2.78
N ALA A 96 -15.04 -12.31 -1.62
CA ALA A 96 -16.24 -12.07 -0.82
C ALA A 96 -16.23 -10.67 -0.19
N ARG A 97 -17.39 -10.02 -0.19
CA ARG A 97 -17.60 -8.79 0.60
C ARG A 97 -18.19 -9.22 1.95
N VAL A 98 -17.38 -9.10 2.99
CA VAL A 98 -17.78 -9.38 4.38
C VAL A 98 -17.42 -8.19 5.25
N GLU A 99 -18.16 -7.99 6.34
CA GLU A 99 -18.00 -6.80 7.20
C GLU A 99 -17.73 -7.18 8.65
N GLY A 100 -17.24 -6.22 9.41
CA GLY A 100 -17.04 -6.34 10.85
C GLY A 100 -16.21 -7.56 11.23
N ALA A 101 -16.63 -8.24 12.29
CA ALA A 101 -15.92 -9.40 12.86
C ALA A 101 -15.87 -10.63 11.93
N GLU A 102 -16.80 -10.74 10.96
CA GLU A 102 -16.80 -11.83 9.98
C GLU A 102 -15.53 -11.85 9.12
N ARG A 103 -14.89 -10.70 8.94
CA ARG A 103 -13.59 -10.63 8.23
C ARG A 103 -12.52 -11.49 8.86
N GLN A 104 -12.59 -11.75 10.18
CA GLN A 104 -11.62 -12.58 10.92
C GLN A 104 -11.79 -14.07 10.65
N THR A 105 -12.95 -14.51 10.15
CA THR A 105 -13.19 -15.92 9.81
C THR A 105 -12.65 -16.23 8.42
N VAL A 106 -11.64 -17.09 8.30
CA VAL A 106 -11.11 -17.61 7.04
C VAL A 106 -11.75 -18.96 6.79
N PRO A 107 -12.68 -19.10 5.83
CA PRO A 107 -13.39 -20.35 5.58
C PRO A 107 -12.47 -21.45 5.08
N ALA A 108 -12.97 -22.69 5.11
CA ALA A 108 -12.31 -23.84 4.53
C ALA A 108 -11.90 -23.58 3.08
N GLY A 109 -10.60 -23.79 2.75
CA GLY A 109 -10.03 -23.52 1.44
C GLY A 109 -9.94 -22.04 1.06
N GLY A 110 -10.31 -21.11 1.96
CA GLY A 110 -10.36 -19.68 1.70
C GLY A 110 -9.06 -18.97 2.00
N ARG A 111 -8.99 -17.70 1.52
CA ARG A 111 -7.89 -16.78 1.77
C ARG A 111 -8.39 -15.45 2.33
N ALA A 112 -7.66 -14.92 3.31
CA ALA A 112 -7.75 -13.54 3.76
C ALA A 112 -6.42 -12.82 3.51
N ILE A 113 -6.47 -11.49 3.39
CA ILE A 113 -5.28 -10.65 3.26
C ILE A 113 -5.28 -9.65 4.40
N VAL A 114 -4.16 -9.60 5.14
CA VAL A 114 -3.95 -8.60 6.18
C VAL A 114 -3.14 -7.47 5.58
N TYR A 115 -3.73 -6.28 5.46
CA TYR A 115 -3.08 -5.09 4.95
C TYR A 115 -2.40 -4.34 6.09
N LEU A 116 -1.08 -4.29 6.07
CA LEU A 116 -0.27 -3.66 7.11
C LEU A 116 0.34 -2.35 6.62
N TRP A 117 -0.06 -1.25 7.27
CA TRP A 117 0.48 0.09 7.10
C TRP A 117 0.90 0.59 8.48
N LEU A 118 2.16 0.28 8.85
CA LEU A 118 2.63 0.34 10.22
C LEU A 118 3.50 1.57 10.46
N PRO A 119 3.06 2.55 11.25
CA PRO A 119 3.93 3.61 11.70
C PRO A 119 5.01 3.05 12.64
N LEU A 120 6.25 3.44 12.43
CA LEU A 120 7.35 3.15 13.33
C LEU A 120 7.55 4.32 14.29
N ALA A 121 7.79 4.02 15.56
CA ALA A 121 8.07 5.07 16.55
C ALA A 121 9.29 5.91 16.11
N ASN A 122 9.24 7.21 16.39
CA ASN A 122 10.31 8.13 16.02
C ASN A 122 11.64 7.72 16.68
N GLY A 123 12.73 7.81 15.90
CA GLY A 123 14.07 7.41 16.36
C GLY A 123 14.34 5.90 16.34
N VAL A 124 13.33 5.06 16.12
CA VAL A 124 13.51 3.61 16.01
C VAL A 124 14.07 3.26 14.64
N ALA A 125 15.13 2.47 14.58
CA ALA A 125 15.69 1.97 13.33
C ALA A 125 14.70 1.00 12.66
N ILE A 126 14.61 1.04 11.33
CA ILE A 126 13.80 0.09 10.56
C ILE A 126 14.26 -1.33 10.87
N PRO A 127 13.36 -2.25 11.26
CA PRO A 127 13.70 -3.66 11.43
C PRO A 127 14.24 -4.26 10.13
N THR A 128 15.26 -5.10 10.20
CA THR A 128 15.74 -5.84 9.02
C THR A 128 14.96 -7.12 8.76
N ARG A 129 14.35 -7.67 9.82
CA ARG A 129 13.49 -8.86 9.76
C ARG A 129 12.30 -8.69 10.69
N LEU A 130 11.16 -9.10 10.21
CA LEU A 130 9.92 -9.16 11.00
C LEU A 130 9.53 -10.62 11.23
N GLN A 131 8.96 -10.87 12.41
CA GLN A 131 8.23 -12.08 12.74
C GLN A 131 6.76 -11.71 12.92
N HIS A 132 5.87 -12.52 12.37
CA HIS A 132 4.43 -12.39 12.50
C HIS A 132 3.91 -13.56 13.33
N ARG A 133 3.27 -13.26 14.44
CA ARG A 133 2.64 -14.25 15.31
C ARG A 133 1.13 -14.08 15.24
N ILE A 134 0.44 -15.12 14.79
CA ILE A 134 -1.01 -15.13 14.69
C ILE A 134 -1.57 -16.14 15.71
N GLU A 135 -2.44 -15.66 16.59
CA GLU A 135 -3.27 -16.47 17.46
C GLU A 135 -4.63 -16.68 16.77
N LEU A 136 -5.08 -17.92 16.72
CA LEU A 136 -6.26 -18.30 15.96
C LEU A 136 -7.01 -19.45 16.67
N ASP A 137 -8.28 -19.61 16.29
CA ASP A 137 -9.09 -20.76 16.67
C ASP A 137 -9.35 -21.64 15.46
N LEU A 138 -9.28 -22.95 15.65
CA LEU A 138 -9.64 -23.96 14.66
C LEU A 138 -11.04 -24.48 14.96
N MET A 139 -11.98 -24.28 14.03
CA MET A 139 -13.40 -24.67 14.15
C MET A 139 -13.62 -26.11 13.67
N ARG A 140 -12.97 -27.08 14.33
CA ARG A 140 -12.98 -28.51 13.93
C ARG A 140 -14.32 -29.16 14.20
N PRO A 141 -14.74 -30.20 13.39
CA PRO A 141 -15.95 -30.95 13.66
C PRO A 141 -15.97 -31.62 15.06
N THR A 142 -14.79 -31.94 15.60
CA THR A 142 -14.63 -32.54 16.94
C THR A 142 -14.64 -31.53 18.08
N GLY A 143 -14.89 -30.25 17.78
CA GLY A 143 -14.88 -29.15 18.73
C GLY A 143 -13.84 -28.08 18.42
N ARG A 144 -14.08 -26.86 18.93
CA ARG A 144 -13.21 -25.71 18.76
C ARG A 144 -11.89 -25.92 19.51
N LEU A 145 -10.74 -25.79 18.81
CA LEU A 145 -9.42 -25.69 19.44
C LEU A 145 -9.03 -24.21 19.47
N GLN A 146 -8.91 -23.66 20.67
CA GLN A 146 -8.69 -22.24 20.89
C GLN A 146 -7.19 -21.91 21.06
N SER A 147 -6.87 -20.64 20.78
CA SER A 147 -5.56 -20.05 21.08
C SER A 147 -4.37 -20.80 20.49
N VAL A 148 -4.56 -21.36 19.30
CA VAL A 148 -3.45 -21.95 18.53
C VAL A 148 -2.59 -20.81 17.99
N VAL A 149 -1.27 -20.92 18.15
CA VAL A 149 -0.32 -19.91 17.67
C VAL A 149 0.44 -20.46 16.46
N THR A 150 0.58 -19.62 15.45
CA THR A 150 1.45 -19.88 14.30
C THR A 150 2.34 -18.65 14.07
N ASP A 151 3.58 -18.89 13.65
CA ASP A 151 4.57 -17.85 13.37
C ASP A 151 5.01 -17.91 11.91
N SER A 152 5.33 -16.74 11.35
CA SER A 152 5.93 -16.58 10.04
C SER A 152 6.94 -15.44 10.09
N GLY A 153 7.84 -15.36 9.11
CA GLY A 153 8.85 -14.30 9.08
C GLY A 153 9.06 -13.71 7.69
N SER A 154 9.57 -12.48 7.65
CA SER A 154 9.93 -11.79 6.42
C SER A 154 11.14 -10.90 6.60
N THR A 155 11.95 -10.78 5.55
CA THR A 155 13.01 -9.76 5.46
C THR A 155 12.39 -8.44 4.98
N VAL A 156 12.74 -7.35 5.63
CA VAL A 156 12.34 -6.00 5.20
C VAL A 156 13.25 -5.56 4.07
N SER A 157 12.69 -4.94 3.02
CA SER A 157 13.50 -4.40 1.94
C SER A 157 14.43 -3.30 2.45
N SER A 158 15.67 -3.35 2.03
CA SER A 158 16.66 -2.30 2.27
C SER A 158 16.57 -1.15 1.26
N ASP A 159 15.74 -1.28 0.23
CA ASP A 159 15.56 -0.27 -0.80
C ASP A 159 14.98 1.00 -0.20
N LYS A 160 15.57 2.13 -0.58
CA LYS A 160 15.03 3.44 -0.22
C LYS A 160 13.90 3.82 -1.17
N PRO A 161 12.89 4.57 -0.70
CA PRO A 161 11.91 5.16 -1.57
C PRO A 161 12.56 6.00 -2.67
N ILE A 162 11.94 5.99 -3.86
CA ILE A 162 12.43 6.75 -5.00
C ILE A 162 12.10 8.23 -4.78
N THR A 163 13.09 9.11 -4.94
CA THR A 163 12.86 10.56 -4.81
C THR A 163 12.44 11.15 -6.15
N LEU A 164 11.27 11.77 -6.17
CA LEU A 164 10.64 12.35 -7.35
C LEU A 164 10.49 13.87 -7.19
N ASN A 165 10.43 14.58 -8.32
CA ASN A 165 9.84 15.91 -8.37
C ASN A 165 8.31 15.80 -8.50
N ALA A 166 7.59 16.91 -8.34
CA ALA A 166 6.15 16.92 -8.39
C ALA A 166 5.63 16.55 -9.80
N PRO A 167 4.52 15.80 -9.91
CA PRO A 167 3.85 15.54 -11.18
C PRO A 167 2.98 16.71 -11.66
N LEU A 168 2.76 17.71 -10.81
CA LEU A 168 1.87 18.85 -10.99
C LEU A 168 2.53 20.13 -10.47
N ARG A 169 2.00 21.31 -10.81
CA ARG A 169 2.48 22.61 -10.31
C ARG A 169 1.44 23.32 -9.48
N GLY A 170 1.93 24.17 -8.56
CA GLY A 170 1.06 25.01 -7.73
C GLY A 170 0.10 24.22 -6.85
N GLY A 171 -1.14 24.61 -6.82
CA GLY A 171 -2.19 23.98 -6.00
C GLY A 171 -3.34 24.96 -5.71
N PRO A 172 -4.19 24.66 -4.73
CA PRO A 172 -4.10 23.49 -3.83
C PRO A 172 -4.48 22.18 -4.52
N TRP A 173 -3.74 21.11 -4.23
CA TRP A 173 -4.01 19.75 -4.68
C TRP A 173 -4.31 18.84 -3.49
N VAL A 174 -5.38 18.06 -3.54
CA VAL A 174 -5.62 17.04 -2.52
C VAL A 174 -5.05 15.70 -2.96
N ALA A 175 -4.32 15.03 -2.05
CA ALA A 175 -3.78 13.68 -2.22
C ALA A 175 -4.82 12.67 -1.75
N LEU A 176 -5.71 12.24 -2.65
CA LEU A 176 -6.78 11.29 -2.31
C LEU A 176 -6.26 9.87 -2.35
N TYR A 177 -6.19 9.24 -1.21
CA TYR A 177 -6.01 7.80 -1.04
C TYR A 177 -6.37 7.40 0.39
N ASP A 178 -6.73 6.15 0.57
CA ASP A 178 -6.86 5.52 1.89
C ASP A 178 -6.20 4.13 1.83
N PRO A 179 -5.08 3.92 2.54
CA PRO A 179 -4.36 2.64 2.51
C PRO A 179 -5.15 1.48 3.10
N MET A 180 -6.31 1.74 3.71
CA MET A 180 -7.17 0.74 4.34
C MET A 180 -8.56 0.61 3.70
N MET A 181 -8.88 1.44 2.69
CA MET A 181 -10.15 1.37 1.98
C MET A 181 -10.26 0.04 1.22
N ILE A 182 -11.27 -0.75 1.54
CA ILE A 182 -11.60 -1.97 0.78
C ILE A 182 -12.18 -1.56 -0.58
N GLY A 183 -11.57 -2.08 -1.65
CA GLY A 183 -11.88 -1.68 -3.04
C GLY A 183 -11.12 -0.44 -3.51
N GLY A 184 -10.32 0.21 -2.64
CA GLY A 184 -9.39 1.28 -3.01
C GLY A 184 -8.09 0.74 -3.61
N HIS A 185 -7.21 1.65 -3.99
CA HIS A 185 -5.96 1.36 -4.73
C HIS A 185 -5.15 0.21 -4.15
N ARG A 186 -4.82 0.27 -2.86
CA ARG A 186 -3.98 -0.71 -2.19
C ARG A 186 -4.65 -2.06 -2.01
N THR A 187 -5.96 -2.12 -2.00
CA THR A 187 -6.71 -3.38 -1.80
C THR A 187 -7.16 -4.02 -3.10
N SER A 188 -6.90 -3.38 -4.24
CA SER A 188 -7.14 -3.91 -5.57
C SER A 188 -5.97 -4.80 -6.00
N ILE A 189 -6.27 -6.09 -6.15
CA ILE A 189 -5.29 -7.12 -6.51
C ILE A 189 -5.56 -7.57 -7.93
N TYR A 190 -4.55 -7.47 -8.77
CA TYR A 190 -4.58 -7.97 -10.14
C TYR A 190 -3.82 -9.28 -10.26
N THR A 191 -4.31 -10.18 -11.10
CA THR A 191 -3.70 -11.49 -11.32
C THR A 191 -3.35 -11.63 -12.80
N LEU A 192 -2.07 -11.48 -13.11
CA LEU A 192 -1.51 -11.67 -14.44
C LEU A 192 -0.42 -12.74 -14.40
N ASP A 193 -0.35 -13.54 -15.45
CA ASP A 193 0.68 -14.58 -15.63
C ASP A 193 0.84 -15.51 -14.41
N GLY A 194 -0.27 -15.79 -13.71
CA GLY A 194 -0.30 -16.64 -12.52
C GLY A 194 0.18 -15.97 -11.23
N HIS A 195 0.45 -14.65 -11.24
CA HIS A 195 0.92 -13.90 -10.08
C HIS A 195 -0.06 -12.82 -9.67
N ALA A 196 -0.36 -12.76 -8.36
CA ALA A 196 -1.13 -11.67 -7.78
C ALA A 196 -0.20 -10.48 -7.48
N ARG A 197 -0.63 -9.26 -7.87
CA ARG A 197 0.12 -8.01 -7.69
C ARG A 197 -0.79 -6.90 -7.15
N ILE A 198 -0.17 -5.90 -6.52
CA ILE A 198 -0.82 -4.67 -6.08
C ILE A 198 -0.08 -3.48 -6.70
N PRO A 199 -0.35 -3.12 -7.97
CA PRO A 199 0.34 -2.04 -8.67
C PRO A 199 0.19 -0.70 -7.95
N ALA A 200 -1.03 -0.37 -7.58
CA ALA A 200 -1.42 0.89 -6.97
C ALA A 200 -1.23 0.95 -5.44
N ARG A 201 -0.30 0.15 -4.85
CA ARG A 201 -0.05 0.12 -3.39
C ARG A 201 0.24 1.49 -2.79
N PHE A 202 0.88 2.39 -3.54
CA PHE A 202 1.25 3.74 -3.14
C PHE A 202 0.65 4.79 -4.08
N ALA A 203 -0.43 4.46 -4.78
CA ALA A 203 -1.08 5.39 -5.70
C ALA A 203 -1.76 6.53 -4.96
N ILE A 204 -1.77 7.69 -5.61
CA ILE A 204 -2.46 8.90 -5.19
C ILE A 204 -3.27 9.42 -6.36
N ASP A 205 -4.56 9.71 -6.12
CA ASP A 205 -5.40 10.48 -7.02
C ASP A 205 -5.29 11.97 -6.66
N TRP A 206 -4.79 12.76 -7.60
CA TRP A 206 -4.58 14.19 -7.41
C TRP A 206 -5.75 14.97 -7.97
N VAL A 207 -6.53 15.61 -7.09
CA VAL A 207 -7.60 16.51 -7.49
C VAL A 207 -7.24 17.95 -7.15
N LYS A 208 -7.39 18.86 -8.12
CA LYS A 208 -7.18 20.30 -7.89
C LYS A 208 -8.40 20.91 -7.22
N LEU A 209 -8.14 21.77 -6.25
CA LEU A 209 -9.17 22.52 -5.54
C LEU A 209 -9.13 24.00 -5.93
N GLY A 210 -10.28 24.68 -5.83
CA GLY A 210 -10.37 26.13 -5.90
C GLY A 210 -10.04 26.78 -4.55
N GLU A 211 -9.95 28.10 -4.53
CA GLU A 211 -9.79 28.89 -3.30
C GLU A 211 -10.98 28.73 -2.34
N ASP A 212 -12.14 28.37 -2.88
CA ASP A 212 -13.37 28.07 -2.13
C ASP A 212 -13.37 26.66 -1.52
N ALA A 213 -12.30 25.91 -1.71
CA ALA A 213 -12.11 24.52 -1.30
C ALA A 213 -13.05 23.51 -1.99
N THR A 214 -13.65 23.88 -3.12
CA THR A 214 -14.41 22.98 -3.98
C THR A 214 -13.50 22.39 -5.08
N HIS A 215 -13.92 21.31 -5.72
CA HIS A 215 -13.19 20.68 -6.83
C HIS A 215 -13.66 21.17 -8.22
N ALA A 216 -14.81 21.90 -8.28
CA ALA A 216 -15.40 22.37 -9.51
C ALA A 216 -16.08 23.75 -9.36
N ARG A 217 -16.18 24.47 -10.46
CA ARG A 217 -16.93 25.74 -10.57
C ARG A 217 -18.38 25.45 -10.94
N GLY A 218 -19.31 25.49 -9.99
CA GLY A 218 -20.74 25.28 -10.25
C GLY A 218 -21.08 23.80 -10.44
N ASP A 219 -21.61 23.41 -11.59
CA ASP A 219 -22.06 22.05 -11.87
C ASP A 219 -20.85 21.08 -12.01
N ALA A 220 -20.63 20.27 -10.98
CA ALA A 220 -19.56 19.28 -10.95
C ALA A 220 -19.80 18.07 -11.85
N THR A 221 -20.98 17.90 -12.45
CA THR A 221 -21.22 16.84 -13.42
C THR A 221 -20.50 17.12 -14.73
N SER A 222 -20.23 18.38 -15.07
CA SER A 222 -19.43 18.76 -16.24
C SER A 222 -17.94 18.71 -15.92
N ILE A 223 -17.18 17.85 -16.62
CA ILE A 223 -15.72 17.72 -16.42
C ILE A 223 -14.97 19.03 -16.68
N ALA A 224 -15.46 19.87 -17.61
CA ALA A 224 -14.84 21.16 -17.94
C ALA A 224 -14.92 22.18 -16.77
N ASN A 225 -15.79 21.97 -15.80
CA ASN A 225 -15.92 22.83 -14.63
C ASN A 225 -14.92 22.48 -13.52
N TRP A 226 -14.25 21.32 -13.59
CA TRP A 226 -13.25 20.92 -12.59
C TRP A 226 -12.00 21.78 -12.71
N TYR A 227 -11.47 22.22 -11.59
CA TYR A 227 -10.27 23.05 -11.52
C TYR A 227 -9.03 22.33 -12.07
N GLY A 228 -8.98 21.00 -11.95
CA GLY A 228 -7.87 20.17 -12.41
C GLY A 228 -7.91 19.83 -13.91
N TYR A 229 -9.10 19.93 -14.56
CA TYR A 229 -9.23 19.53 -15.96
C TYR A 229 -8.40 20.42 -16.89
N GLY A 230 -7.49 19.81 -17.62
CA GLY A 230 -6.58 20.52 -18.54
C GLY A 230 -5.32 21.10 -17.88
N GLU A 231 -5.07 20.84 -16.60
CA GLU A 231 -3.81 21.21 -15.94
C GLU A 231 -2.63 20.40 -16.48
N GLU A 232 -1.45 21.01 -16.52
CA GLU A 232 -0.23 20.36 -17.01
C GLU A 232 0.21 19.22 -16.11
N VAL A 233 0.48 18.05 -16.71
CA VAL A 233 1.08 16.88 -16.06
C VAL A 233 2.55 16.79 -16.46
N LEU A 234 3.42 16.60 -15.46
CA LEU A 234 4.85 16.75 -15.58
C LEU A 234 5.58 15.42 -15.35
N ALA A 235 6.65 15.20 -16.12
CA ALA A 235 7.59 14.13 -15.84
C ALA A 235 8.24 14.33 -14.44
N VAL A 236 8.07 13.38 -13.54
CA VAL A 236 8.57 13.45 -12.15
C VAL A 236 10.09 13.31 -12.02
N ALA A 237 10.74 12.81 -13.07
CA ALA A 237 12.18 12.61 -13.13
C ALA A 237 12.65 12.59 -14.60
N ASP A 238 13.95 12.59 -14.82
CA ASP A 238 14.54 12.26 -16.12
C ASP A 238 14.22 10.81 -16.45
N GLY A 239 13.84 10.52 -17.70
CA GLY A 239 13.48 9.17 -18.10
C GLY A 239 13.26 9.01 -19.60
N VAL A 240 12.81 7.81 -19.96
CA VAL A 240 12.42 7.46 -21.34
C VAL A 240 10.95 7.06 -21.32
N VAL A 241 10.16 7.61 -22.24
CA VAL A 241 8.76 7.20 -22.39
C VAL A 241 8.71 5.74 -22.84
N ALA A 242 8.25 4.87 -21.93
CA ALA A 242 8.10 3.44 -22.21
C ALA A 242 6.83 3.15 -23.00
N GLU A 243 5.73 3.85 -22.68
CA GLU A 243 4.44 3.78 -23.35
C GLU A 243 3.74 5.14 -23.31
N ALA A 244 2.93 5.43 -24.34
CA ALA A 244 2.01 6.56 -24.41
C ALA A 244 0.78 6.13 -25.20
N PHE A 245 -0.40 6.34 -24.65
CA PHE A 245 -1.69 6.02 -25.24
C PHE A 245 -2.62 7.23 -25.14
N ASP A 246 -3.19 7.70 -26.26
CA ASP A 246 -3.97 8.96 -26.36
C ASP A 246 -5.18 8.85 -27.30
N ASP A 247 -5.78 7.68 -27.43
CA ASP A 247 -6.89 7.44 -28.38
C ASP A 247 -8.26 7.33 -27.72
N MET A 248 -8.35 7.42 -26.37
CA MET A 248 -9.60 7.27 -25.64
C MET A 248 -10.30 8.63 -25.50
N ALA A 249 -11.49 8.75 -26.10
CA ALA A 249 -12.34 9.92 -25.92
C ALA A 249 -12.87 10.03 -24.50
N GLU A 250 -13.15 11.25 -24.05
CA GLU A 250 -13.72 11.55 -22.75
C GLU A 250 -15.20 11.92 -22.87
N SER A 251 -16.00 11.51 -21.88
CA SER A 251 -17.35 12.05 -21.74
C SER A 251 -17.28 13.50 -21.23
N ALA A 252 -18.08 14.40 -21.80
CA ALA A 252 -18.17 15.78 -21.32
C ALA A 252 -18.81 15.90 -19.94
N THR A 253 -19.53 14.88 -19.51
CA THR A 253 -20.23 14.82 -18.22
C THR A 253 -19.93 13.53 -17.49
N LEU A 254 -19.87 13.58 -16.16
CA LEU A 254 -19.81 12.40 -15.31
C LEU A 254 -21.16 11.68 -15.37
N SER A 255 -21.12 10.37 -15.54
CA SER A 255 -22.29 9.50 -15.56
C SER A 255 -22.19 8.48 -14.44
N GLU A 256 -23.26 8.33 -13.66
CA GLU A 256 -23.35 7.28 -12.61
C GLU A 256 -23.45 5.86 -13.20
N SER A 257 -23.62 5.74 -14.53
CA SER A 257 -23.94 4.49 -15.22
C SER A 257 -22.99 4.19 -16.39
N GLU A 258 -21.68 4.29 -16.18
CA GLU A 258 -20.75 3.77 -17.19
C GLU A 258 -20.64 2.24 -17.08
N ALA A 259 -20.74 1.56 -18.24
CA ALA A 259 -20.46 0.13 -18.29
C ALA A 259 -18.99 -0.12 -17.87
N PRO A 260 -18.72 -1.21 -17.13
CA PRO A 260 -17.35 -1.54 -16.77
C PRO A 260 -16.46 -1.60 -18.02
N LEU A 261 -15.39 -0.85 -18.03
CA LEU A 261 -14.39 -0.90 -19.09
C LEU A 261 -13.62 -2.22 -19.03
N ALA A 262 -13.11 -2.67 -20.18
CA ALA A 262 -12.11 -3.72 -20.21
C ALA A 262 -10.89 -3.30 -19.39
N LEU A 263 -10.26 -4.25 -18.71
CA LEU A 263 -9.18 -3.97 -17.77
C LEU A 263 -8.01 -3.19 -18.40
N GLU A 264 -7.69 -3.49 -19.66
CA GLU A 264 -6.66 -2.80 -20.44
C GLU A 264 -6.98 -1.34 -20.76
N ASN A 265 -8.24 -0.93 -20.62
CA ASN A 265 -8.72 0.43 -20.85
C ASN A 265 -8.94 1.23 -19.57
N ALA A 266 -8.73 0.61 -18.42
CA ALA A 266 -9.03 1.22 -17.12
C ALA A 266 -8.21 2.50 -16.88
N SER A 267 -6.93 2.50 -17.24
CA SER A 267 -6.01 3.65 -17.08
C SER A 267 -6.29 4.82 -18.03
N GLY A 268 -7.15 4.61 -19.05
CA GLY A 268 -7.47 5.64 -20.04
C GLY A 268 -6.26 6.08 -20.84
N ASN A 269 -6.25 7.36 -21.28
CA ASN A 269 -5.08 7.97 -21.89
C ASN A 269 -3.98 8.10 -20.83
N SER A 270 -2.79 7.60 -21.15
CA SER A 270 -1.77 7.39 -20.14
C SER A 270 -0.36 7.50 -20.69
N VAL A 271 0.59 7.81 -19.80
CA VAL A 271 2.03 7.78 -20.07
C VAL A 271 2.70 6.91 -19.04
N THR A 272 3.54 5.98 -19.49
CA THR A 272 4.46 5.22 -18.65
C THR A 272 5.88 5.71 -18.89
N LEU A 273 6.53 6.20 -17.85
CA LEU A 273 7.91 6.70 -17.90
C LEU A 273 8.87 5.70 -17.27
N ASP A 274 9.83 5.20 -18.03
CA ASP A 274 10.94 4.37 -17.54
C ASP A 274 11.99 5.26 -16.87
N LEU A 275 12.15 5.11 -15.56
CA LEU A 275 13.11 5.82 -14.72
C LEU A 275 14.45 5.06 -14.59
N GLY A 276 14.59 3.94 -15.28
CA GLY A 276 15.73 3.04 -15.18
C GLY A 276 15.66 2.09 -13.98
N SER A 277 16.53 1.07 -14.02
CA SER A 277 16.66 0.07 -12.95
C SER A 277 15.35 -0.66 -12.60
N GLY A 278 14.48 -0.91 -13.60
CA GLY A 278 13.20 -1.59 -13.39
C GLY A 278 12.19 -0.76 -12.59
N ARG A 279 12.17 0.56 -12.79
CA ARG A 279 11.28 1.50 -12.11
C ARG A 279 10.52 2.31 -13.12
N TYR A 280 9.19 2.31 -12.99
CA TYR A 280 8.28 2.95 -13.94
C TYR A 280 7.33 3.87 -13.20
N ALA A 281 7.09 5.06 -13.76
CA ALA A 281 6.09 6.00 -13.28
C ALA A 281 4.90 5.97 -14.22
N PHE A 282 3.70 5.81 -13.64
CA PHE A 282 2.43 5.71 -14.37
C PHE A 282 1.63 6.99 -14.12
N TYR A 283 1.14 7.57 -15.23
CA TYR A 283 0.29 8.76 -15.27
C TYR A 283 -0.96 8.41 -16.06
N GLU A 284 -2.11 8.44 -15.40
CA GLU A 284 -3.35 7.91 -15.96
C GLU A 284 -4.46 8.96 -15.98
N HIS A 285 -5.51 8.64 -16.70
CA HIS A 285 -6.70 9.47 -16.90
C HIS A 285 -6.40 10.82 -17.59
N LEU A 286 -5.37 10.85 -18.45
CA LEU A 286 -4.98 12.06 -19.16
C LEU A 286 -6.04 12.49 -20.17
N LYS A 287 -6.07 13.78 -20.48
CA LYS A 287 -7.00 14.39 -21.39
C LYS A 287 -6.74 13.89 -22.82
N HIS A 288 -7.80 13.52 -23.53
CA HIS A 288 -7.73 13.07 -24.91
C HIS A 288 -7.07 14.11 -25.83
N GLY A 289 -6.14 13.66 -26.68
CA GLY A 289 -5.41 14.49 -27.63
C GLY A 289 -4.40 15.44 -27.00
N SER A 290 -4.03 15.25 -25.72
CA SER A 290 -3.15 16.17 -25.01
C SER A 290 -1.73 15.65 -24.79
N ILE A 291 -1.48 14.37 -25.02
CA ILE A 291 -0.16 13.76 -24.75
C ILE A 291 0.85 14.31 -25.77
N THR A 292 1.90 14.93 -25.27
CA THR A 292 2.93 15.62 -26.08
C THR A 292 4.15 14.77 -26.38
N VAL A 293 4.19 13.55 -25.84
CA VAL A 293 5.33 12.64 -25.94
C VAL A 293 4.92 11.30 -26.55
N LYS A 294 5.87 10.56 -27.09
CA LYS A 294 5.66 9.22 -27.64
C LYS A 294 6.70 8.25 -27.14
N ARG A 295 6.41 6.95 -27.26
CA ARG A 295 7.35 5.88 -26.89
C ARG A 295 8.74 6.10 -27.49
N GLY A 296 9.75 6.02 -26.63
CA GLY A 296 11.15 6.21 -26.96
C GLY A 296 11.67 7.63 -26.73
N ASP A 297 10.81 8.61 -26.52
CA ASP A 297 11.23 9.98 -26.25
C ASP A 297 11.95 10.07 -24.90
N ARG A 298 13.02 10.88 -24.84
CA ARG A 298 13.72 11.21 -23.60
C ARG A 298 13.15 12.50 -23.04
N VAL A 299 12.71 12.46 -21.81
CA VAL A 299 12.18 13.63 -21.10
C VAL A 299 13.05 14.00 -19.92
N LYS A 300 13.04 15.28 -19.58
CA LYS A 300 13.63 15.81 -18.36
C LYS A 300 12.53 16.01 -17.31
N SER A 301 12.92 15.92 -16.06
CA SER A 301 12.03 16.28 -14.97
C SER A 301 11.42 17.67 -15.16
N GLY A 302 10.11 17.79 -14.96
CA GLY A 302 9.34 19.02 -15.19
C GLY A 302 8.91 19.27 -16.64
N HIS A 303 9.27 18.38 -17.59
CA HIS A 303 8.73 18.41 -18.96
C HIS A 303 7.23 18.10 -18.93
N VAL A 304 6.43 18.88 -19.64
CA VAL A 304 4.98 18.63 -19.78
C VAL A 304 4.79 17.43 -20.70
N ILE A 305 4.14 16.37 -20.19
CA ILE A 305 3.91 15.11 -20.91
C ILE A 305 2.47 14.96 -21.42
N GLY A 306 1.55 15.75 -20.90
CA GLY A 306 0.13 15.76 -21.26
C GLY A 306 -0.63 16.69 -20.33
N LEU A 307 -1.97 16.64 -20.42
CA LEU A 307 -2.87 17.39 -19.55
C LEU A 307 -3.74 16.43 -18.72
N LEU A 308 -4.08 16.82 -17.51
CA LEU A 308 -5.01 16.11 -16.65
C LEU A 308 -6.41 16.06 -17.26
N GLY A 309 -7.00 14.88 -17.31
CA GLY A 309 -8.29 14.61 -17.94
C GLY A 309 -9.22 13.77 -17.09
N ASN A 310 -10.11 13.02 -17.76
CA ASN A 310 -11.10 12.13 -17.16
C ASN A 310 -11.31 10.87 -18.01
N SER A 311 -10.31 10.42 -18.75
CA SER A 311 -10.41 9.22 -19.60
C SER A 311 -10.29 7.94 -18.79
N GLY A 312 -10.78 6.82 -19.33
CA GLY A 312 -10.72 5.53 -18.65
C GLY A 312 -11.75 5.38 -17.54
N SER A 313 -11.42 4.62 -16.50
CA SER A 313 -12.31 4.34 -15.34
C SER A 313 -12.28 5.47 -14.31
N SER A 314 -12.39 6.72 -14.74
CA SER A 314 -12.35 7.88 -13.85
C SER A 314 -13.74 8.42 -13.51
N SER A 315 -14.66 7.54 -13.11
CA SER A 315 -16.04 7.92 -12.73
C SER A 315 -16.14 8.93 -11.59
N SER A 316 -15.06 9.11 -10.82
CA SER A 316 -14.98 10.07 -9.72
C SER A 316 -14.66 11.51 -10.15
N GLY A 317 -14.47 11.76 -11.44
CA GLY A 317 -14.19 13.08 -12.01
C GLY A 317 -12.69 13.31 -12.30
N PRO A 318 -12.38 14.45 -12.96
CA PRO A 318 -11.03 14.77 -13.40
C PRO A 318 -9.98 14.73 -12.28
N HIS A 319 -9.03 13.82 -12.40
CA HIS A 319 -7.89 13.67 -11.49
C HIS A 319 -6.68 13.07 -12.23
N LEU A 320 -5.52 13.20 -11.64
CA LEU A 320 -4.33 12.47 -12.05
C LEU A 320 -4.15 11.28 -11.12
N HIS A 321 -4.36 10.06 -11.61
CA HIS A 321 -3.89 8.86 -10.93
C HIS A 321 -2.41 8.69 -11.18
N PHE A 322 -1.62 8.61 -10.09
CA PHE A 322 -0.17 8.55 -10.17
C PHE A 322 0.40 7.52 -9.21
N HIS A 323 1.25 6.63 -9.70
CA HIS A 323 2.01 5.69 -8.88
C HIS A 323 3.32 5.24 -9.53
N LEU A 324 4.14 4.49 -8.79
CA LEU A 324 5.33 3.80 -9.30
C LEU A 324 5.16 2.29 -9.21
N GLY A 325 5.75 1.58 -10.19
CA GLY A 325 5.83 0.12 -10.19
C GLY A 325 7.19 -0.40 -10.64
N ASP A 326 7.40 -1.70 -10.45
CA ASP A 326 8.64 -2.42 -10.77
C ASP A 326 8.61 -3.13 -12.13
N ALA A 327 7.56 -2.97 -12.92
CA ALA A 327 7.43 -3.51 -14.26
C ALA A 327 6.78 -2.50 -15.20
N ARG A 328 7.08 -2.61 -16.52
CA ARG A 328 6.52 -1.71 -17.55
C ARG A 328 5.01 -1.86 -17.72
N ASN A 329 4.52 -3.10 -17.66
CA ASN A 329 3.08 -3.35 -17.64
C ASN A 329 2.57 -3.07 -16.22
N GLU A 330 1.73 -2.05 -16.11
CA GLU A 330 1.17 -1.58 -14.85
C GLU A 330 0.53 -2.70 -14.04
N LEU A 331 -0.39 -3.46 -14.64
CA LEU A 331 -1.14 -4.51 -13.93
C LEU A 331 -0.28 -5.72 -13.51
N ALA A 332 0.91 -5.85 -14.11
CA ALA A 332 1.91 -6.87 -13.74
C ALA A 332 2.95 -6.34 -12.74
N ALA A 333 2.88 -5.07 -12.37
CA ALA A 333 3.84 -4.43 -11.47
C ALA A 333 3.48 -4.61 -9.99
N GLU A 334 4.49 -4.61 -9.13
CA GLU A 334 4.33 -4.33 -7.70
C GLU A 334 4.53 -2.84 -7.46
N GLY A 335 3.60 -2.21 -6.74
CA GLY A 335 3.69 -0.81 -6.39
C GLY A 335 4.92 -0.50 -5.53
N LEU A 336 5.70 0.48 -5.94
CA LEU A 336 6.94 0.91 -5.29
C LEU A 336 6.72 2.18 -4.46
N PRO A 337 7.32 2.30 -3.26
CA PRO A 337 7.26 3.51 -2.49
C PRO A 337 8.11 4.62 -3.13
N TYR A 338 7.59 5.82 -3.06
CA TYR A 338 8.28 7.04 -3.50
C TYR A 338 8.06 8.18 -2.50
N VAL A 339 8.85 9.22 -2.65
CA VAL A 339 8.74 10.46 -1.88
C VAL A 339 8.96 11.64 -2.81
N PHE A 340 8.25 12.75 -2.56
CA PHE A 340 8.49 13.97 -3.29
C PHE A 340 9.65 14.76 -2.68
N ARG A 341 10.42 15.42 -3.54
CA ARG A 341 11.53 16.26 -3.12
C ARG A 341 11.07 17.37 -2.20
N ASN A 342 10.00 18.08 -2.60
CA ASN A 342 9.43 19.18 -1.82
C ASN A 342 7.93 19.34 -2.14
N PHE A 343 7.16 19.67 -1.12
CA PHE A 343 5.79 20.17 -1.19
C PHE A 343 5.47 20.94 0.09
N GLU A 344 4.34 21.64 0.12
CA GLU A 344 3.88 22.36 1.30
C GLU A 344 2.48 21.89 1.68
N VAL A 345 2.29 21.47 2.92
CA VAL A 345 0.99 21.06 3.46
C VAL A 345 0.24 22.31 3.94
N VAL A 346 -0.95 22.53 3.39
CA VAL A 346 -1.80 23.69 3.70
C VAL A 346 -3.12 23.30 4.33
N GLY A 347 -3.53 22.02 4.24
CA GLY A 347 -4.77 21.52 4.79
C GLY A 347 -4.88 20.01 4.76
N ALA A 348 -6.00 19.52 5.27
CA ALA A 348 -6.40 18.11 5.17
C ALA A 348 -7.90 17.93 5.29
N TYR A 349 -8.42 16.92 4.63
CA TYR A 349 -9.72 16.34 4.95
C TYR A 349 -9.53 15.26 6.01
N GLU A 350 -10.48 15.16 6.92
CA GLU A 350 -10.41 14.16 8.00
C GLU A 350 -10.58 12.74 7.45
N ARG A 351 -11.40 12.61 6.41
CA ARG A 351 -11.70 11.35 5.72
C ARG A 351 -11.97 11.64 4.24
N ILE A 352 -11.84 10.63 3.40
CA ILE A 352 -12.07 10.75 1.95
C ILE A 352 -13.53 11.14 1.63
N ASP A 353 -14.50 10.62 2.39
CA ASP A 353 -15.92 10.93 2.22
C ASP A 353 -16.25 12.40 2.55
N ALA A 354 -15.48 13.06 3.40
CA ALA A 354 -15.60 14.50 3.63
C ALA A 354 -15.30 15.30 2.34
N PHE A 355 -14.34 14.86 1.54
CA PHE A 355 -14.09 15.41 0.21
C PHE A 355 -15.26 15.12 -0.74
N GLU A 356 -15.71 13.87 -0.81
CA GLU A 356 -16.81 13.43 -1.68
C GLU A 356 -18.12 14.16 -1.41
N THR A 357 -18.42 14.47 -0.14
CA THR A 357 -19.62 15.24 0.27
C THR A 357 -19.48 16.75 0.13
N GLY A 358 -18.33 17.24 -0.37
CA GLY A 358 -18.08 18.67 -0.60
C GLY A 358 -17.82 19.46 0.69
N GLU A 359 -17.41 18.79 1.78
CA GLU A 359 -16.95 19.48 2.97
C GLU A 359 -15.68 20.29 2.66
N ARG A 360 -15.44 21.35 3.41
CA ARG A 360 -14.18 22.10 3.30
C ARG A 360 -13.07 21.39 4.06
N TRP A 361 -11.89 21.35 3.49
CA TRP A 361 -10.70 20.90 4.20
C TRP A 361 -10.39 21.82 5.38
N LYS A 362 -9.81 21.26 6.42
CA LYS A 362 -9.42 21.97 7.65
C LYS A 362 -7.96 22.40 7.56
N SER A 363 -7.65 23.54 8.18
CA SER A 363 -6.25 23.93 8.38
C SER A 363 -5.52 22.83 9.13
N PRO A 364 -4.30 22.49 8.73
CA PRO A 364 -3.53 21.44 9.38
C PRO A 364 -3.13 21.90 10.79
N SER A 365 -2.85 20.96 11.68
CA SER A 365 -2.22 21.30 12.96
C SER A 365 -0.85 21.97 12.71
N PRO A 366 -0.36 22.81 13.61
CA PRO A 366 0.96 23.44 13.45
C PRO A 366 2.09 22.44 13.20
N ALA A 367 2.00 21.23 13.74
CA ALA A 367 2.98 20.17 13.53
C ALA A 367 2.87 19.51 12.13
N ALA A 368 1.68 19.54 11.53
CA ALA A 368 1.42 18.97 10.20
C ALA A 368 1.60 19.99 9.07
N ALA A 369 1.45 21.29 9.36
CA ALA A 369 1.55 22.37 8.39
C ALA A 369 2.98 22.60 7.85
N GLY A 370 3.05 23.22 6.68
CA GLY A 370 4.28 23.80 6.13
C GLY A 370 5.05 22.89 5.18
N LYS A 371 6.28 23.32 4.90
CA LYS A 371 7.14 22.67 3.91
C LYS A 371 7.59 21.29 4.35
N ARG A 372 7.50 20.35 3.42
CA ARG A 372 7.92 18.95 3.56
C ARG A 372 8.96 18.63 2.49
N SER A 373 9.85 17.72 2.82
CA SER A 373 10.83 17.21 1.86
C SER A 373 11.13 15.75 2.10
N LEU A 374 11.29 14.99 1.01
CA LEU A 374 11.57 13.55 1.04
C LEU A 374 10.52 12.75 1.80
N GLU A 375 9.26 13.15 1.61
CA GLU A 375 8.08 12.48 2.18
C GLU A 375 7.05 12.20 1.09
N LEU A 376 6.20 11.20 1.33
CA LEU A 376 4.93 11.03 0.63
C LEU A 376 3.89 11.88 1.38
N PRO A 377 3.05 12.68 0.71
CA PRO A 377 1.92 13.34 1.36
C PRO A 377 1.05 12.33 2.10
N ASP A 378 0.57 12.72 3.29
CA ASP A 378 -0.37 11.87 4.04
C ASP A 378 -1.73 11.81 3.32
N ALA A 379 -2.48 10.77 3.59
CA ALA A 379 -3.81 10.56 2.99
C ALA A 379 -4.71 11.79 3.21
N ASN A 380 -5.38 12.20 2.14
CA ASN A 380 -6.35 13.31 2.13
C ASN A 380 -5.77 14.68 2.53
N THR A 381 -4.43 14.84 2.50
CA THR A 381 -3.80 16.15 2.72
C THR A 381 -3.90 17.04 1.50
N VAL A 382 -4.03 18.34 1.75
CA VAL A 382 -4.03 19.38 0.72
C VAL A 382 -2.65 20.03 0.67
N VAL A 383 -2.07 20.04 -0.52
CA VAL A 383 -0.68 20.47 -0.72
C VAL A 383 -0.54 21.51 -1.84
N PHE A 384 0.52 22.30 -1.76
CA PHE A 384 1.08 23.06 -2.87
C PHE A 384 2.41 22.45 -3.31
N PHE A 385 2.57 22.27 -4.61
CA PHE A 385 3.85 21.96 -5.20
C PHE A 385 4.59 23.24 -5.58
N PRO A 386 5.94 23.28 -5.52
CA PRO A 386 6.69 24.42 -5.98
C PRO A 386 6.31 24.75 -7.44
N GLY A 387 6.08 26.02 -7.73
CA GLY A 387 5.99 26.52 -9.10
C GLY A 387 7.34 26.32 -9.83
N ALA A 388 7.36 26.34 -11.15
CA ALA A 388 8.60 26.58 -11.87
C ALA A 388 9.18 27.89 -11.31
N ARG A 389 10.42 27.89 -10.86
CA ARG A 389 11.09 29.14 -10.55
C ARG A 389 11.22 29.89 -11.87
N ASP A 390 10.60 31.06 -11.92
CA ASP A 390 10.89 32.06 -12.92
C ASP A 390 12.40 32.35 -13.01
#